data_d47df6ddbd2bee9cbf05c773bf2a3b27
#
_entry.id   d47df6ddbd2bee9cbf05c773bf2a3b27
#
_cell.length_a   1.000
_cell.length_b   1.000
_cell.length_c   1.000
_cell.angle_alpha   90.00
_cell.angle_beta   90.00
_cell.angle_gamma   90.00
#
_symmetry.space_group_name_H-M   'P 1'
#
loop_
_entity.id
_entity.type
_entity.pdbx_description
1 polymer ?
#
loop_
_entity_poly.entity_id
_entity_poly.type
_entity_poly.pdbx_seq_one_letter_code
_entity_poly.pdbx_strand_id
1 'polypeptide(L)'
;MTQRVPRKAETIKEISQLIGIPEFPLNRGSSIPSAFFTSIAIEMGIPVVQGMPQMARKIIESSHLQWNEKFSSELTPSGGGGTVTAIGLLQVKNAVLEWLGKPIDPLPAEVIFDEWAPNVDWKEMRVSLPKELREVATRPGAADFRDLVLTEYDSQCAITQNKTVEAIEVAHIVPYFGPESDELQNAIPMRIDIHRLFDRGLIRVIYDHGSRKFRVKVHEDALKDYAELNDREVVLPKDPLSAPSKIAISEQHKLHQELWATI
;
A
#
# COMPACT_ATOMS: atom_id res chain seq x y z
N MET A 1 -9.00 6.78 22.96
CA MET A 1 -8.61 7.35 21.66
C MET A 1 -7.63 6.40 21.03
N THR A 2 -7.99 5.78 19.93
CA THR A 2 -7.12 4.86 19.18
C THR A 2 -6.07 5.71 18.47
N GLN A 3 -4.81 5.52 18.79
CA GLN A 3 -3.72 6.30 18.22
C GLN A 3 -3.42 5.77 16.81
N ARG A 4 -3.51 6.65 15.81
CA ARG A 4 -3.23 6.30 14.41
C ARG A 4 -1.74 6.05 14.21
N VAL A 5 -1.38 5.03 13.42
CA VAL A 5 0.01 4.87 12.94
C VAL A 5 0.30 6.02 11.96
N PRO A 6 1.35 6.81 12.17
CA PRO A 6 1.69 7.90 11.27
C PRO A 6 2.13 7.36 9.89
N ARG A 7 1.96 8.19 8.86
CA ARG A 7 2.40 7.83 7.50
C ARG A 7 3.92 7.73 7.42
N LYS A 8 4.42 6.79 6.62
CA LYS A 8 5.87 6.60 6.43
C LYS A 8 6.59 7.91 6.11
N ALA A 9 6.05 8.73 5.20
CA ALA A 9 6.64 10.02 4.85
C ALA A 9 6.71 10.99 6.04
N GLU A 10 5.67 11.05 6.87
CA GLU A 10 5.63 11.86 8.09
C GLU A 10 6.70 11.39 9.08
N THR A 11 6.76 10.07 9.33
CA THR A 11 7.77 9.49 10.24
C THR A 11 9.20 9.69 9.73
N ILE A 12 9.45 9.55 8.42
CA ILE A 12 10.77 9.84 7.82
C ILE A 12 11.15 11.29 8.09
N LYS A 13 10.23 12.23 7.81
CA LYS A 13 10.45 13.66 8.04
C LYS A 13 10.77 13.96 9.51
N GLU A 14 10.00 13.39 10.43
CA GLU A 14 10.21 13.55 11.86
C GLU A 14 11.59 13.02 12.31
N ILE A 15 11.96 11.81 11.88
CA ILE A 15 13.28 11.23 12.17
C ILE A 15 14.38 12.14 11.61
N SER A 16 14.26 12.57 10.34
CA SER A 16 15.25 13.43 9.70
C SER A 16 15.46 14.73 10.47
N GLN A 17 14.38 15.34 10.95
CA GLN A 17 14.44 16.55 11.78
C GLN A 17 15.03 16.29 13.17
N LEU A 18 14.75 15.14 13.77
CA LEU A 18 15.25 14.78 15.11
C LEU A 18 16.77 14.65 15.16
N ILE A 19 17.38 14.11 14.13
CA ILE A 19 18.82 13.80 14.08
C ILE A 19 19.60 14.60 13.03
N GLY A 20 18.95 15.53 12.34
CA GLY A 20 19.64 16.46 11.42
C GLY A 20 20.10 15.83 10.10
N ILE A 21 19.51 14.70 9.67
CA ILE A 21 19.81 14.09 8.38
C ILE A 21 18.89 14.65 7.26
N PRO A 22 19.27 14.54 5.97
CA PRO A 22 18.42 14.94 4.86
C PRO A 22 17.06 14.24 4.88
N GLU A 23 16.02 14.89 4.38
CA GLU A 23 14.74 14.23 4.09
C GLU A 23 14.91 13.27 2.91
N PHE A 24 14.38 12.07 3.06
CA PHE A 24 14.40 11.04 2.04
C PHE A 24 12.98 10.84 1.50
N PRO A 25 12.69 11.25 0.25
CA PRO A 25 11.40 10.95 -0.36
C PRO A 25 11.24 9.43 -0.48
N LEU A 26 10.01 8.97 -0.32
CA LEU A 26 9.69 7.57 -0.58
C LEU A 26 9.97 7.22 -2.04
N ASN A 27 10.48 6.03 -2.28
CA ASN A 27 10.57 5.46 -3.62
C ASN A 27 9.16 5.11 -4.14
N ARG A 28 9.07 4.74 -5.42
CA ARG A 28 7.84 4.18 -5.99
C ARG A 28 7.36 2.99 -5.16
N GLY A 29 6.03 2.85 -5.04
CA GLY A 29 5.41 1.83 -4.20
C GLY A 29 5.62 2.05 -2.69
N SER A 30 5.77 3.31 -2.26
CA SER A 30 5.93 3.71 -0.84
C SER A 30 7.07 3.00 -0.11
N SER A 31 8.07 2.50 -0.84
CA SER A 31 9.25 1.89 -0.22
C SER A 31 10.20 2.96 0.32
N ILE A 32 10.77 2.70 1.49
CA ILE A 32 11.73 3.61 2.12
C ILE A 32 13.10 3.42 1.45
N PRO A 33 13.82 4.48 1.06
CA PRO A 33 15.17 4.34 0.53
C PRO A 33 16.12 3.70 1.55
N SER A 34 16.93 2.73 1.14
CA SER A 34 17.93 2.10 2.04
C SER A 34 18.93 3.12 2.62
N ALA A 35 19.24 4.16 1.86
CA ALA A 35 20.10 5.27 2.29
C ALA A 35 19.57 5.97 3.54
N PHE A 36 18.25 6.00 3.77
CA PHE A 36 17.66 6.58 4.97
C PHE A 36 18.13 5.84 6.23
N PHE A 37 18.01 4.52 6.25
CA PHE A 37 18.44 3.71 7.40
C PHE A 37 19.97 3.74 7.59
N THR A 38 20.72 3.80 6.49
CA THR A 38 22.17 3.97 6.54
C THR A 38 22.55 5.29 7.20
N SER A 39 21.85 6.38 6.86
CA SER A 39 22.09 7.71 7.49
C SER A 39 21.78 7.70 8.97
N ILE A 40 20.68 7.07 9.40
CA ILE A 40 20.36 6.91 10.82
C ILE A 40 21.47 6.12 11.53
N ALA A 41 21.90 5.00 10.95
CA ALA A 41 22.92 4.16 11.56
C ALA A 41 24.24 4.90 11.74
N ILE A 42 24.67 5.68 10.75
CA ILE A 42 25.90 6.50 10.82
C ILE A 42 25.78 7.51 11.96
N GLU A 43 24.64 8.23 12.06
CA GLU A 43 24.43 9.24 13.08
C GLU A 43 24.41 8.65 14.49
N MET A 44 23.81 7.47 14.64
CA MET A 44 23.77 6.73 15.92
C MET A 44 25.06 5.95 16.23
N GLY A 45 26.07 5.97 15.34
CA GLY A 45 27.32 5.22 15.51
C GLY A 45 27.14 3.68 15.38
N ILE A 46 26.11 3.23 14.69
CA ILE A 46 25.78 1.81 14.49
C ILE A 46 26.51 1.29 13.24
N PRO A 47 27.18 0.12 13.28
CA PRO A 47 27.78 -0.47 12.09
C PRO A 47 26.77 -0.75 10.99
N VAL A 48 27.03 -0.27 9.78
CA VAL A 48 26.16 -0.45 8.61
C VAL A 48 26.15 -1.91 8.18
N VAL A 49 24.96 -2.45 7.91
CA VAL A 49 24.72 -3.79 7.37
C VAL A 49 23.96 -3.71 6.06
N GLN A 50 24.10 -4.74 5.21
CA GLN A 50 23.34 -4.81 3.96
C GLN A 50 21.89 -5.23 4.24
N GLY A 51 20.97 -4.65 3.45
CA GLY A 51 19.55 -4.95 3.53
C GLY A 51 18.80 -3.97 4.44
N MET A 52 17.65 -3.50 3.93
CA MET A 52 16.84 -2.48 4.59
C MET A 52 16.22 -3.00 5.90
N PRO A 53 15.57 -4.18 5.93
CA PRO A 53 15.01 -4.72 7.17
C PRO A 53 16.09 -5.05 8.19
N GLN A 54 17.24 -5.57 7.75
CA GLN A 54 18.37 -5.89 8.61
C GLN A 54 18.95 -4.62 9.26
N MET A 55 19.03 -3.53 8.51
CA MET A 55 19.50 -2.27 9.04
C MET A 55 18.51 -1.67 10.04
N ALA A 56 17.21 -1.67 9.72
CA ALA A 56 16.16 -1.22 10.63
C ALA A 56 16.14 -2.05 11.92
N ARG A 57 16.25 -3.38 11.79
CA ARG A 57 16.36 -4.30 12.93
C ARG A 57 17.55 -3.92 13.82
N LYS A 58 18.71 -3.70 13.22
CA LYS A 58 19.93 -3.36 13.97
C LYS A 58 19.81 -2.01 14.69
N ILE A 59 19.13 -1.04 14.09
CA ILE A 59 18.83 0.25 14.74
C ILE A 59 17.91 0.03 15.95
N ILE A 60 16.84 -0.75 15.80
CA ILE A 60 15.92 -1.04 16.90
C ILE A 60 16.63 -1.80 18.03
N GLU A 61 17.38 -2.84 17.71
CA GLU A 61 18.09 -3.66 18.69
C GLU A 61 19.30 -2.96 19.34
N SER A 62 19.74 -1.82 18.83
CA SER A 62 20.75 -0.97 19.50
C SER A 62 20.17 -0.20 20.68
N SER A 63 18.87 -0.16 20.82
CA SER A 63 18.12 0.38 21.95
C SER A 63 17.63 -0.77 22.85
N HIS A 64 16.84 -0.47 23.87
CA HIS A 64 16.18 -1.51 24.70
C HIS A 64 14.94 -2.11 24.03
N LEU A 65 14.61 -1.67 22.82
CA LEU A 65 13.44 -2.11 22.07
C LEU A 65 13.71 -3.45 21.37
N GLN A 66 12.68 -4.28 21.26
CA GLN A 66 12.78 -5.57 20.59
C GLN A 66 12.27 -5.49 19.15
N TRP A 67 12.93 -6.22 18.25
CA TRP A 67 12.45 -6.44 16.91
C TRP A 67 11.23 -7.36 16.90
N ASN A 68 10.28 -7.08 16.03
CA ASN A 68 9.14 -7.95 15.75
C ASN A 68 9.07 -8.20 14.23
N GLU A 69 8.73 -9.42 13.83
CA GLU A 69 8.62 -9.80 12.42
C GLU A 69 7.59 -8.95 11.63
N LYS A 70 6.58 -8.42 12.31
CA LYS A 70 5.62 -7.47 11.74
C LYS A 70 6.21 -6.11 11.35
N PHE A 71 7.45 -5.83 11.69
CA PHE A 71 8.13 -4.56 11.35
C PHE A 71 8.72 -4.55 9.95
N SER A 72 8.76 -5.70 9.28
CA SER A 72 9.17 -5.81 7.87
C SER A 72 8.26 -6.77 7.12
N SER A 73 8.10 -6.54 5.82
CA SER A 73 7.59 -7.57 4.92
C SER A 73 8.73 -8.51 4.52
N GLU A 74 8.39 -9.77 4.25
CA GLU A 74 9.38 -10.79 3.88
C GLU A 74 10.11 -10.46 2.57
N LEU A 75 11.31 -11.05 2.43
CA LEU A 75 12.07 -11.08 1.19
C LEU A 75 11.24 -11.73 0.07
N THR A 76 11.21 -11.11 -1.10
CA THR A 76 10.63 -11.76 -2.29
C THR A 76 11.46 -12.97 -2.68
N PRO A 77 10.86 -14.05 -3.26
CA PRO A 77 11.59 -15.22 -3.75
C PRO A 77 12.67 -14.88 -4.79
N SER A 78 12.57 -13.73 -5.45
CA SER A 78 13.54 -13.20 -6.42
C SER A 78 14.73 -12.46 -5.81
N GLY A 79 14.86 -12.44 -4.46
CA GLY A 79 15.99 -11.80 -3.77
C GLY A 79 15.88 -10.28 -3.64
N GLY A 80 14.74 -9.69 -3.98
CA GLY A 80 14.44 -8.30 -3.66
C GLY A 80 14.32 -8.14 -2.14
N GLY A 81 15.07 -7.20 -1.56
CA GLY A 81 15.07 -6.97 -0.11
C GLY A 81 13.69 -6.58 0.40
N GLY A 82 13.26 -7.20 1.49
CA GLY A 82 12.01 -6.85 2.17
C GLY A 82 11.94 -5.35 2.52
N THR A 83 10.75 -4.84 2.72
CA THR A 83 10.55 -3.43 3.09
C THR A 83 10.21 -3.30 4.58
N VAL A 84 10.47 -2.13 5.17
CA VAL A 84 10.08 -1.81 6.54
C VAL A 84 8.65 -1.28 6.53
N THR A 85 7.80 -1.85 7.40
CA THR A 85 6.40 -1.41 7.56
C THR A 85 6.31 -0.04 8.25
N ALA A 86 5.13 0.59 8.24
CA ALA A 86 4.94 1.86 8.95
C ALA A 86 5.15 1.69 10.47
N ILE A 87 4.75 0.55 11.02
CA ILE A 87 4.99 0.24 12.46
C ILE A 87 6.48 0.01 12.72
N GLY A 88 7.16 -0.72 11.82
CA GLY A 88 8.60 -0.90 11.92
C GLY A 88 9.35 0.43 11.86
N LEU A 89 8.89 1.35 11.02
CA LEU A 89 9.46 2.69 10.94
C LEU A 89 9.17 3.52 12.20
N LEU A 90 7.98 3.39 12.79
CA LEU A 90 7.66 4.02 14.09
C LEU A 90 8.56 3.46 15.20
N GLN A 91 8.86 2.16 15.18
CA GLN A 91 9.78 1.57 16.12
C GLN A 91 11.24 2.03 15.90
N VAL A 92 11.65 2.25 14.66
CA VAL A 92 12.94 2.91 14.35
C VAL A 92 12.97 4.34 14.93
N LYS A 93 11.87 5.10 14.79
CA LYS A 93 11.74 6.41 15.42
C LYS A 93 11.89 6.32 16.94
N ASN A 94 11.25 5.33 17.56
CA ASN A 94 11.35 5.10 18.99
C ASN A 94 12.79 4.80 19.43
N ALA A 95 13.54 4.01 18.64
CA ALA A 95 14.96 3.77 18.90
C ALA A 95 15.79 5.06 18.82
N VAL A 96 15.49 5.92 17.86
CA VAL A 96 16.12 7.25 17.75
C VAL A 96 15.76 8.15 18.94
N LEU A 97 14.48 8.15 19.35
CA LEU A 97 14.02 8.93 20.50
C LEU A 97 14.74 8.46 21.80
N GLU A 98 14.82 7.16 22.01
CA GLU A 98 15.54 6.59 23.15
C GLU A 98 17.02 6.95 23.13
N TRP A 99 17.69 6.84 21.99
CA TRP A 99 19.08 7.26 21.80
C TRP A 99 19.30 8.74 22.15
N LEU A 100 18.31 9.60 21.84
CA LEU A 100 18.30 11.01 22.18
C LEU A 100 17.90 11.31 23.64
N GLY A 101 17.57 10.29 24.43
CA GLY A 101 17.05 10.45 25.79
C GLY A 101 15.66 11.10 25.85
N LYS A 102 14.87 10.98 24.78
CA LYS A 102 13.51 11.52 24.67
C LYS A 102 12.46 10.43 24.96
N PRO A 103 11.26 10.83 25.44
CA PRO A 103 10.14 9.87 25.59
C PRO A 103 9.82 9.19 24.25
N ILE A 104 9.63 7.87 24.29
CA ILE A 104 9.21 7.09 23.13
C ILE A 104 7.70 7.22 22.91
N ASP A 105 7.29 7.14 21.65
CA ASP A 105 5.88 7.09 21.28
C ASP A 105 5.32 5.69 21.58
N PRO A 106 4.16 5.56 22.26
CA PRO A 106 3.56 4.26 22.46
C PRO A 106 3.17 3.64 21.10
N LEU A 107 3.56 2.39 20.88
CA LEU A 107 3.03 1.64 19.74
C LEU A 107 1.51 1.46 19.94
N PRO A 108 0.71 1.67 18.90
CA PRO A 108 -0.72 1.46 18.98
C PRO A 108 -1.05 0.04 19.46
N ALA A 109 -1.94 -0.10 20.43
CA ALA A 109 -2.37 -1.40 20.96
C ALA A 109 -3.08 -2.25 19.89
N GLU A 110 -3.72 -1.59 18.94
CA GLU A 110 -4.28 -2.17 17.71
C GLU A 110 -3.65 -1.43 16.53
N VAL A 111 -3.13 -2.19 15.57
CA VAL A 111 -2.63 -1.62 14.33
C VAL A 111 -3.80 -0.99 13.58
N ILE A 112 -3.94 0.32 13.72
CA ILE A 112 -4.80 1.07 12.81
C ILE A 112 -3.98 1.28 11.56
N PHE A 113 -4.44 0.67 10.47
CA PHE A 113 -3.82 0.83 9.16
C PHE A 113 -3.73 2.30 8.80
N ASP A 114 -2.54 2.74 8.35
CA ASP A 114 -2.40 4.01 7.67
C ASP A 114 -3.10 3.89 6.32
N GLU A 115 -4.34 4.36 6.27
CA GLU A 115 -5.19 4.25 5.09
C GLU A 115 -4.79 5.33 4.10
N TRP A 116 -4.25 4.90 2.95
CA TRP A 116 -3.91 5.80 1.86
C TRP A 116 -5.17 6.52 1.37
N ALA A 117 -5.08 7.83 1.29
CA ALA A 117 -6.14 8.68 0.77
C ALA A 117 -5.61 9.47 -0.42
N PRO A 118 -6.28 9.43 -1.58
CA PRO A 118 -5.90 10.24 -2.71
C PRO A 118 -6.04 11.73 -2.37
N ASN A 119 -5.00 12.50 -2.64
CA ASN A 119 -5.01 13.96 -2.46
C ASN A 119 -5.32 14.66 -3.79
N VAL A 120 -6.44 14.29 -4.41
CA VAL A 120 -6.82 14.77 -5.75
C VAL A 120 -8.31 15.03 -5.83
N ASP A 121 -8.70 16.12 -6.48
CA ASP A 121 -10.09 16.37 -6.86
C ASP A 121 -10.43 15.60 -8.14
N TRP A 122 -11.11 14.46 -7.99
CA TRP A 122 -11.51 13.59 -9.10
C TRP A 122 -12.45 14.25 -10.11
N LYS A 123 -13.21 15.26 -9.70
CA LYS A 123 -14.12 15.98 -10.59
C LYS A 123 -13.34 16.79 -11.61
N GLU A 124 -12.26 17.42 -11.18
CA GLU A 124 -11.37 18.17 -12.07
C GLU A 124 -10.56 17.25 -12.98
N MET A 125 -10.09 16.10 -12.49
CA MET A 125 -9.32 15.14 -13.27
C MET A 125 -10.13 14.46 -14.38
N ARG A 126 -11.42 14.17 -14.17
CA ARG A 126 -12.28 13.61 -15.23
C ARG A 126 -12.35 14.48 -16.47
N VAL A 127 -12.18 15.79 -16.32
CA VAL A 127 -12.24 16.76 -17.41
C VAL A 127 -10.89 16.92 -18.12
N SER A 128 -9.78 16.67 -17.42
CA SER A 128 -8.45 17.08 -17.87
C SER A 128 -7.50 15.96 -18.30
N LEU A 129 -7.85 14.67 -18.12
CA LEU A 129 -6.99 13.59 -18.61
C LEU A 129 -7.11 13.46 -20.14
N PRO A 130 -6.07 13.86 -20.92
CA PRO A 130 -6.04 13.63 -22.36
C PRO A 130 -6.21 12.14 -22.67
N LYS A 131 -6.92 11.82 -23.75
CA LYS A 131 -7.10 10.43 -24.22
C LYS A 131 -5.76 9.67 -24.34
N GLU A 132 -4.68 10.38 -24.59
CA GLU A 132 -3.31 9.88 -24.75
C GLU A 132 -2.69 9.38 -23.44
N LEU A 133 -3.13 9.85 -22.29
CA LEU A 133 -2.74 9.29 -20.97
C LEU A 133 -3.49 8.00 -20.63
N ARG A 134 -4.54 7.66 -21.38
CA ARG A 134 -5.25 6.38 -21.28
C ARG A 134 -4.62 5.29 -22.14
N GLU A 135 -3.83 5.66 -23.15
CA GLU A 135 -3.08 4.71 -23.96
C GLU A 135 -1.74 4.44 -23.28
N VAL A 136 -1.62 3.24 -22.79
CA VAL A 136 -0.50 2.61 -22.12
C VAL A 136 0.79 2.76 -22.93
N ALA A 137 1.40 3.93 -22.88
CA ALA A 137 2.84 3.97 -23.03
C ALA A 137 3.44 3.30 -21.78
N THR A 138 4.40 2.42 -21.97
CA THR A 138 5.19 1.77 -20.92
C THR A 138 5.65 2.82 -19.91
N ARG A 139 4.90 2.95 -18.80
CA ARG A 139 5.23 3.89 -17.73
C ARG A 139 6.52 3.44 -17.08
N PRO A 140 7.55 4.28 -16.96
CA PRO A 140 8.74 3.90 -16.19
C PRO A 140 8.33 3.47 -14.78
N GLY A 141 8.71 2.25 -14.38
CA GLY A 141 8.38 1.69 -13.07
C GLY A 141 7.01 0.99 -12.93
N ALA A 142 6.18 0.93 -13.98
CA ALA A 142 4.93 0.17 -13.93
C ALA A 142 5.18 -1.34 -13.72
N ALA A 143 6.24 -1.89 -14.29
CA ALA A 143 6.65 -3.28 -14.08
C ALA A 143 7.04 -3.52 -12.61
N ASP A 144 7.84 -2.63 -12.03
CA ASP A 144 8.28 -2.75 -10.63
C ASP A 144 7.10 -2.66 -9.67
N PHE A 145 6.15 -1.75 -9.92
CA PHE A 145 4.93 -1.64 -9.11
C PHE A 145 4.05 -2.88 -9.25
N ARG A 146 3.86 -3.37 -10.48
CA ARG A 146 3.13 -4.61 -10.72
C ARG A 146 3.73 -5.79 -9.95
N ASP A 147 5.04 -5.95 -9.98
CA ASP A 147 5.75 -7.04 -9.30
C ASP A 147 5.60 -6.94 -7.78
N LEU A 148 5.64 -5.72 -7.22
CA LEU A 148 5.37 -5.48 -5.81
C LEU A 148 3.95 -5.93 -5.43
N VAL A 149 2.93 -5.49 -6.17
CA VAL A 149 1.54 -5.88 -5.89
C VAL A 149 1.36 -7.39 -6.02
N LEU A 150 1.88 -8.01 -7.08
CA LEU A 150 1.77 -9.46 -7.27
C LEU A 150 2.45 -10.23 -6.13
N THR A 151 3.58 -9.74 -5.65
CA THR A 151 4.28 -10.35 -4.51
C THR A 151 3.44 -10.31 -3.24
N GLU A 152 2.79 -9.19 -2.95
CA GLU A 152 1.90 -9.05 -1.79
C GLU A 152 0.69 -9.98 -1.85
N TYR A 153 0.23 -10.33 -3.03
CA TYR A 153 -0.94 -11.20 -3.24
C TYR A 153 -0.60 -12.64 -3.70
N ASP A 154 0.61 -13.14 -3.44
CA ASP A 154 1.04 -14.49 -3.83
C ASP A 154 0.87 -14.78 -5.32
N SER A 155 1.09 -13.78 -6.18
CA SER A 155 0.95 -13.86 -7.64
C SER A 155 -0.41 -14.41 -8.09
N GLN A 156 -1.49 -14.00 -7.42
CA GLN A 156 -2.84 -14.44 -7.73
C GLN A 156 -3.82 -13.28 -7.87
N CYS A 157 -4.90 -13.53 -8.60
CA CYS A 157 -6.05 -12.63 -8.63
C CYS A 157 -6.72 -12.57 -7.26
N ALA A 158 -6.88 -11.39 -6.69
CA ALA A 158 -7.50 -11.20 -5.37
C ALA A 158 -8.97 -11.64 -5.31
N ILE A 159 -9.65 -11.74 -6.44
CA ILE A 159 -11.07 -12.12 -6.50
C ILE A 159 -11.24 -13.62 -6.80
N THR A 160 -10.59 -14.13 -7.85
CA THR A 160 -10.77 -15.51 -8.30
C THR A 160 -9.74 -16.49 -7.77
N GLN A 161 -8.63 -15.97 -7.22
CA GLN A 161 -7.46 -16.75 -6.80
C GLN A 161 -6.78 -17.50 -7.96
N ASN A 162 -7.04 -17.05 -9.20
CA ASN A 162 -6.34 -17.57 -10.37
C ASN A 162 -4.86 -17.16 -10.30
N LYS A 163 -3.96 -18.11 -10.59
CA LYS A 163 -2.50 -17.94 -10.50
C LYS A 163 -1.81 -17.82 -11.87
N THR A 164 -2.58 -17.75 -12.95
CA THR A 164 -2.01 -17.50 -14.29
C THR A 164 -1.64 -16.03 -14.39
N VAL A 165 -0.38 -15.71 -14.10
CA VAL A 165 0.12 -14.33 -13.98
C VAL A 165 -0.08 -13.52 -15.26
N GLU A 166 -0.03 -14.17 -16.43
CA GLU A 166 -0.27 -13.57 -17.73
C GLU A 166 -1.71 -13.09 -17.91
N ALA A 167 -2.66 -13.65 -17.15
CA ALA A 167 -4.06 -13.25 -17.16
C ALA A 167 -4.41 -12.28 -16.02
N ILE A 168 -3.43 -11.80 -15.27
CA ILE A 168 -3.64 -10.91 -14.14
C ILE A 168 -3.07 -9.52 -14.47
N GLU A 169 -3.88 -8.50 -14.26
CA GLU A 169 -3.47 -7.10 -14.29
C GLU A 169 -3.59 -6.50 -12.87
N VAL A 170 -2.83 -5.45 -12.61
CA VAL A 170 -2.95 -4.66 -11.38
C VAL A 170 -3.92 -3.51 -11.65
N ALA A 171 -5.10 -3.61 -11.07
CA ALA A 171 -6.10 -2.55 -11.11
C ALA A 171 -5.76 -1.47 -10.09
N HIS A 172 -5.69 -0.20 -10.51
CA HIS A 172 -5.75 0.91 -9.59
C HIS A 172 -7.19 1.11 -9.11
N ILE A 173 -7.42 1.18 -7.80
CA ILE A 173 -8.76 1.42 -7.22
C ILE A 173 -9.24 2.79 -7.66
N VAL A 174 -8.43 3.77 -7.44
CA VAL A 174 -8.59 5.12 -7.98
C VAL A 174 -7.70 5.22 -9.22
N PRO A 175 -8.22 5.71 -10.37
CA PRO A 175 -7.45 5.78 -11.61
C PRO A 175 -6.09 6.45 -11.44
N TYR A 176 -5.12 5.99 -12.23
CA TYR A 176 -3.78 6.55 -12.24
C TYR A 176 -3.78 8.05 -12.53
N PHE A 177 -3.12 8.84 -11.69
CA PHE A 177 -3.00 10.29 -11.80
C PHE A 177 -1.55 10.81 -11.69
N GLY A 178 -0.60 9.90 -11.53
CA GLY A 178 0.81 10.20 -11.35
C GLY A 178 1.50 9.13 -10.51
N PRO A 179 2.81 9.23 -10.28
CA PRO A 179 3.56 8.28 -9.45
C PRO A 179 2.99 8.10 -8.03
N GLU A 180 2.30 9.11 -7.51
CA GLU A 180 1.67 9.09 -6.19
C GLU A 180 0.49 8.12 -6.11
N SER A 181 -0.06 7.69 -7.26
CA SER A 181 -1.12 6.68 -7.31
C SER A 181 -0.59 5.25 -7.26
N ASP A 182 0.71 5.03 -7.46
CA ASP A 182 1.36 3.72 -7.38
C ASP A 182 1.59 3.33 -5.90
N GLU A 183 0.47 3.20 -5.16
CA GLU A 183 0.41 2.80 -3.76
C GLU A 183 -0.21 1.42 -3.64
N LEU A 184 0.36 0.56 -2.78
CA LEU A 184 -0.17 -0.79 -2.56
C LEU A 184 -1.63 -0.76 -2.10
N GLN A 185 -2.01 0.22 -1.27
CA GLN A 185 -3.39 0.41 -0.83
C GLN A 185 -4.32 0.91 -1.94
N ASN A 186 -3.79 1.35 -3.08
CA ASN A 186 -4.55 1.74 -4.26
C ASN A 186 -4.56 0.67 -5.35
N ALA A 187 -4.17 -0.55 -5.04
CA ALA A 187 -3.97 -1.60 -6.05
C ALA A 187 -4.61 -2.92 -5.64
N ILE A 188 -5.26 -3.58 -6.61
CA ILE A 188 -5.80 -4.93 -6.46
C ILE A 188 -5.44 -5.74 -7.70
N PRO A 189 -4.75 -6.88 -7.58
CA PRO A 189 -4.49 -7.74 -8.74
C PRO A 189 -5.78 -8.47 -9.13
N MET A 190 -6.19 -8.27 -10.37
CA MET A 190 -7.43 -8.82 -10.91
C MET A 190 -7.18 -9.55 -12.24
N ARG A 191 -7.98 -10.57 -12.53
CA ARG A 191 -8.05 -11.15 -13.86
C ARG A 191 -8.49 -10.08 -14.87
N ILE A 192 -7.93 -10.09 -16.08
CA ILE A 192 -8.09 -9.05 -17.10
C ILE A 192 -9.57 -8.69 -17.37
N ASP A 193 -10.45 -9.66 -17.47
CA ASP A 193 -11.87 -9.45 -17.68
C ASP A 193 -12.56 -8.76 -16.50
N ILE A 194 -12.21 -9.16 -15.28
CA ILE A 194 -12.71 -8.56 -14.04
C ILE A 194 -12.21 -7.13 -13.88
N HIS A 195 -10.93 -6.86 -14.19
CA HIS A 195 -10.36 -5.52 -14.18
C HIS A 195 -11.13 -4.58 -15.11
N ARG A 196 -11.44 -5.03 -16.33
CA ARG A 196 -12.24 -4.24 -17.28
C ARG A 196 -13.66 -3.95 -16.79
N LEU A 197 -14.29 -4.87 -16.07
CA LEU A 197 -15.61 -4.65 -15.48
C LEU A 197 -15.51 -3.70 -14.27
N PHE A 198 -14.46 -3.80 -13.50
CA PHE A 198 -14.16 -2.91 -12.39
C PHE A 198 -13.97 -1.46 -12.84
N ASP A 199 -13.16 -1.23 -13.90
CA ASP A 199 -12.94 0.09 -14.48
C ASP A 199 -14.23 0.72 -15.05
N ARG A 200 -15.19 -0.11 -15.45
CA ARG A 200 -16.52 0.32 -15.94
C ARG A 200 -17.56 0.44 -14.84
N GLY A 201 -17.21 0.12 -13.60
CA GLY A 201 -18.13 0.14 -12.47
C GLY A 201 -19.12 -1.02 -12.44
N LEU A 202 -19.04 -2.01 -13.35
CA LEU A 202 -19.90 -3.20 -13.37
C LEU A 202 -19.54 -4.20 -12.27
N ILE A 203 -18.35 -4.12 -11.74
CA ILE A 203 -17.91 -4.80 -10.52
C ILE A 203 -17.38 -3.75 -9.56
N ARG A 204 -17.73 -3.90 -8.28
CA ARG A 204 -17.23 -3.09 -7.17
C ARG A 204 -16.62 -3.96 -6.10
N VAL A 205 -15.59 -3.45 -5.45
CA VAL A 205 -15.13 -3.96 -4.15
C VAL A 205 -15.76 -3.09 -3.08
N ILE A 206 -16.38 -3.69 -2.09
CA ILE A 206 -16.96 -3.00 -0.93
C ILE A 206 -16.28 -3.48 0.36
N TYR A 207 -16.24 -2.64 1.37
CA TYR A 207 -15.89 -3.07 2.72
C TYR A 207 -17.16 -3.33 3.53
N ASP A 208 -17.40 -4.58 3.88
CA ASP A 208 -18.51 -4.98 4.74
C ASP A 208 -18.12 -4.76 6.21
N HIS A 209 -18.71 -3.75 6.82
CA HIS A 209 -18.45 -3.41 8.22
C HIS A 209 -18.92 -4.49 9.20
N GLY A 210 -19.93 -5.28 8.85
CA GLY A 210 -20.46 -6.36 9.70
C GLY A 210 -19.48 -7.52 9.83
N SER A 211 -18.95 -8.01 8.70
CA SER A 211 -17.95 -9.08 8.66
C SER A 211 -16.51 -8.60 8.76
N ARG A 212 -16.28 -7.29 8.63
CA ARG A 212 -14.94 -6.65 8.54
C ARG A 212 -14.10 -7.18 7.37
N LYS A 213 -14.76 -7.48 6.23
CA LYS A 213 -14.14 -8.07 5.04
C LYS A 213 -14.41 -7.24 3.80
N PHE A 214 -13.47 -7.31 2.86
CA PHE A 214 -13.71 -6.80 1.52
C PHE A 214 -14.47 -7.85 0.71
N ARG A 215 -15.51 -7.41 0.01
CA ARG A 215 -16.35 -8.27 -0.82
C ARG A 215 -16.58 -7.66 -2.20
N VAL A 216 -16.84 -8.53 -3.15
CA VAL A 216 -17.21 -8.14 -4.51
C VAL A 216 -18.72 -7.91 -4.60
N LYS A 217 -19.11 -6.85 -5.31
CA LYS A 217 -20.51 -6.65 -5.76
C LYS A 217 -20.53 -6.58 -7.29
N VAL A 218 -21.44 -7.31 -7.87
CA VAL A 218 -21.64 -7.37 -9.33
C VAL A 218 -22.92 -6.63 -9.68
N HIS A 219 -22.82 -5.68 -10.62
CA HIS A 219 -23.96 -4.95 -11.14
C HIS A 219 -24.92 -5.88 -11.92
N GLU A 220 -26.22 -5.58 -11.99
CA GLU A 220 -27.22 -6.41 -12.64
C GLU A 220 -26.88 -6.69 -14.10
N ASP A 221 -26.32 -5.75 -14.84
CA ASP A 221 -25.91 -5.92 -16.23
C ASP A 221 -24.81 -6.97 -16.43
N ALA A 222 -24.01 -7.25 -15.42
CA ALA A 222 -22.97 -8.27 -15.44
C ALA A 222 -23.34 -9.53 -14.63
N LEU A 223 -24.42 -9.49 -13.87
CA LEU A 223 -24.76 -10.54 -12.91
C LEU A 223 -25.07 -11.88 -13.62
N LYS A 224 -25.59 -11.85 -14.84
CA LYS A 224 -25.89 -13.08 -15.59
C LYS A 224 -24.65 -13.95 -15.84
N ASP A 225 -23.50 -13.30 -16.10
CA ASP A 225 -22.28 -13.99 -16.51
C ASP A 225 -21.24 -14.07 -15.41
N TYR A 226 -21.40 -13.29 -14.31
CA TYR A 226 -20.44 -13.17 -13.21
C TYR A 226 -21.11 -13.33 -11.84
N ALA A 227 -22.25 -14.01 -11.76
CA ALA A 227 -23.00 -14.20 -10.51
C ALA A 227 -22.16 -14.87 -9.42
N GLU A 228 -21.26 -15.77 -9.80
CA GLU A 228 -20.39 -16.49 -8.88
C GLU A 228 -19.35 -15.59 -8.17
N LEU A 229 -19.16 -14.38 -8.66
CA LEU A 229 -18.30 -13.39 -8.01
C LEU A 229 -19.04 -12.53 -7.01
N ASN A 230 -20.39 -12.47 -7.09
CA ASN A 230 -21.16 -11.61 -6.20
C ASN A 230 -21.04 -12.09 -4.75
N ASP A 231 -20.79 -11.17 -3.83
CA ASP A 231 -20.52 -11.41 -2.41
C ASP A 231 -19.25 -12.23 -2.11
N ARG A 232 -18.46 -12.53 -3.11
CA ARG A 232 -17.18 -13.22 -2.92
C ARG A 232 -16.23 -12.36 -2.09
N GLU A 233 -15.55 -13.00 -1.14
CA GLU A 233 -14.52 -12.36 -0.34
C GLU A 233 -13.27 -12.06 -1.19
N VAL A 234 -12.73 -10.87 -1.03
CA VAL A 234 -11.49 -10.45 -1.68
C VAL A 234 -10.31 -10.91 -0.84
N VAL A 235 -9.36 -11.59 -1.46
CA VAL A 235 -8.09 -11.96 -0.81
C VAL A 235 -7.30 -10.70 -0.51
N LEU A 236 -6.77 -10.61 0.70
CA LEU A 236 -5.95 -9.48 1.14
C LEU A 236 -4.46 -9.74 0.90
N PRO A 237 -3.64 -8.68 0.81
CA PRO A 237 -2.19 -8.81 0.72
C PRO A 237 -1.60 -9.41 2.00
N LYS A 238 -0.36 -9.89 1.90
CA LYS A 238 0.40 -10.45 3.04
C LYS A 238 0.62 -9.42 4.13
N ASP A 239 1.04 -8.22 3.74
CA ASP A 239 1.11 -7.09 4.68
C ASP A 239 -0.27 -6.46 4.83
N PRO A 240 -0.91 -6.57 6.00
CA PRO A 240 -2.19 -5.93 6.25
C PRO A 240 -2.18 -4.40 6.03
N LEU A 241 -1.02 -3.75 6.13
CA LEU A 241 -0.87 -2.31 5.86
C LEU A 241 -0.99 -1.99 4.36
N SER A 242 -0.82 -2.98 3.50
CA SER A 242 -1.02 -2.90 2.06
C SER A 242 -2.46 -3.20 1.64
N ALA A 243 -3.37 -3.46 2.59
CA ALA A 243 -4.77 -3.73 2.28
C ALA A 243 -5.42 -2.55 1.54
N PRO A 244 -6.40 -2.82 0.64
CA PRO A 244 -7.07 -1.78 -0.12
C PRO A 244 -7.62 -0.65 0.76
N SER A 245 -7.33 0.59 0.39
CA SER A 245 -7.85 1.76 1.11
C SER A 245 -9.37 1.86 0.96
N LYS A 246 -10.09 1.94 2.09
CA LYS A 246 -11.53 2.17 2.10
C LYS A 246 -11.89 3.54 1.54
N ILE A 247 -10.99 4.52 1.71
CA ILE A 247 -11.15 5.86 1.15
C ILE A 247 -11.05 5.78 -0.37
N ALA A 248 -10.04 5.10 -0.91
CA ALA A 248 -9.89 4.88 -2.35
C ALA A 248 -11.10 4.14 -2.94
N ILE A 249 -11.58 3.10 -2.26
CA ILE A 249 -12.81 2.37 -2.65
C ILE A 249 -14.02 3.30 -2.66
N SER A 250 -14.17 4.15 -1.65
CA SER A 250 -15.27 5.14 -1.61
C SER A 250 -15.19 6.12 -2.78
N GLU A 251 -13.99 6.60 -3.11
CA GLU A 251 -13.80 7.49 -4.26
C GLU A 251 -14.10 6.78 -5.58
N GLN A 252 -13.64 5.55 -5.76
CA GLN A 252 -13.99 4.72 -6.93
C GLN A 252 -15.51 4.53 -7.07
N HIS A 253 -16.24 4.33 -5.96
CA HIS A 253 -17.70 4.23 -5.99
C HIS A 253 -18.36 5.53 -6.49
N LYS A 254 -17.83 6.70 -6.11
CA LYS A 254 -18.35 7.99 -6.59
C LYS A 254 -18.17 8.18 -8.09
N LEU A 255 -17.11 7.61 -8.68
CA LEU A 255 -16.90 7.66 -10.14
C LEU A 255 -18.03 6.98 -10.92
N HIS A 256 -18.69 6.00 -10.35
CA HIS A 256 -19.73 5.18 -10.98
C HIS A 256 -21.07 5.24 -10.24
N GLN A 257 -21.30 6.28 -9.42
CA GLN A 257 -22.49 6.36 -8.59
C GLN A 257 -23.81 6.35 -9.40
N GLU A 258 -23.81 6.97 -10.56
CA GLU A 258 -25.00 7.03 -11.43
C GLU A 258 -25.42 5.63 -11.91
N LEU A 259 -24.47 4.76 -12.24
CA LEU A 259 -24.72 3.38 -12.66
C LEU A 259 -25.43 2.56 -11.58
N TRP A 260 -25.09 2.83 -10.30
CA TRP A 260 -25.62 2.08 -9.15
C TRP A 260 -26.82 2.77 -8.47
N ALA A 261 -27.20 3.95 -8.92
CA ALA A 261 -28.37 4.67 -8.37
C ALA A 261 -29.70 4.15 -8.91
N THR A 262 -29.66 3.30 -9.92
CA THR A 262 -30.86 2.78 -10.62
C THR A 262 -31.30 1.42 -10.07
N ILE A 263 -30.59 0.90 -9.07
CA ILE A 263 -30.88 -0.34 -8.36
C ILE A 263 -31.38 0.00 -6.94
#